data_811a1c3b2c9ae18f8105d3b6650d6fa2
#
_entry.id   811a1c3b2c9ae18f8105d3b6650d6fa2
#
_cell.length_a   1.000
_cell.length_b   1.000
_cell.length_c   1.000
_cell.angle_alpha   90.00
_cell.angle_beta   90.00
_cell.angle_gamma   90.00
#
_symmetry.space_group_name_H-M   'P 1'
#
loop_
_entity.id
_entity.type
_entity.pdbx_description
1 polymer ?
#
loop_
_entity_poly.entity_id
_entity_poly.type
_entity_poly.pdbx_seq_one_letter_code
_entity_poly.pdbx_strand_id
1 'polypeptide(L)'
;KEVEAKTRRVPASMAMDSNYKRLKYIRYADDFLIGVIGSKADCAKMKENFTIFMRDKLKLELSEEKTLITNAQDSAKFLGYEISVRKSEAMKRNKLGWLKRPFSGRIILALPIASVQKKLLELKAMELRVINGKEIWYAMPRNYLTKEDPATICARYTTEIRGLYQYYRIADNISYAGSKFGYIMRYSFCKTLAKKLNSSTAKVI
;
A
#
# COMPACT_ATOMS: atom_id res chain seq x y z
N LYS A 1 -42.21 7.00 1.14
CA LYS A 1 -41.42 6.80 -0.13
C LYS A 1 -40.61 8.04 -0.50
N GLU A 2 -41.15 9.25 -0.43
CA GLU A 2 -40.46 10.48 -0.81
C GLU A 2 -39.35 10.85 0.20
N VAL A 3 -39.61 10.68 1.51
CA VAL A 3 -38.62 10.86 2.57
C VAL A 3 -37.45 9.86 2.42
N GLU A 4 -37.75 8.61 2.11
CA GLU A 4 -36.72 7.58 1.86
C GLU A 4 -35.85 7.92 0.65
N ALA A 5 -36.43 8.45 -0.43
CA ALA A 5 -35.67 8.89 -1.59
C ALA A 5 -34.75 10.08 -1.28
N LYS A 6 -35.22 11.05 -0.46
CA LYS A 6 -34.37 12.15 0.02
C LYS A 6 -33.29 11.68 0.96
N THR A 7 -33.60 10.77 1.90
CA THR A 7 -32.60 10.19 2.83
C THR A 7 -31.49 9.41 2.14
N ARG A 8 -31.77 8.76 0.99
CA ARG A 8 -30.76 8.05 0.20
C ARG A 8 -29.79 8.98 -0.54
N ARG A 9 -30.10 10.26 -0.67
CA ARG A 9 -29.24 11.27 -1.30
C ARG A 9 -28.28 11.94 -0.33
N VAL A 10 -28.45 11.73 0.98
CA VAL A 10 -27.63 12.33 2.03
C VAL A 10 -26.62 11.30 2.53
N PRO A 11 -25.36 11.68 2.81
CA PRO A 11 -24.39 10.80 3.46
C PRO A 11 -24.92 10.20 4.75
N ALA A 12 -24.55 8.95 5.05
CA ALA A 12 -24.99 8.25 6.25
C ALA A 12 -24.44 8.85 7.55
N SER A 13 -23.35 9.63 7.46
CA SER A 13 -22.70 10.29 8.58
C SER A 13 -22.17 11.66 8.14
N MET A 14 -22.23 12.64 9.01
CA MET A 14 -21.57 13.94 8.80
C MET A 14 -20.09 13.80 9.17
N ALA A 15 -19.25 13.54 8.17
CA ALA A 15 -17.82 13.39 8.37
C ALA A 15 -17.11 14.67 8.84
N MET A 16 -17.75 15.83 8.68
CA MET A 16 -17.25 17.16 9.02
C MET A 16 -18.05 17.81 10.17
N ASP A 17 -18.62 17.02 11.07
CA ASP A 17 -19.26 17.56 12.26
C ASP A 17 -18.20 18.21 13.16
N SER A 18 -18.29 19.55 13.33
CA SER A 18 -17.36 20.34 14.14
C SER A 18 -17.35 19.95 15.62
N ASN A 19 -18.43 19.38 16.11
CA ASN A 19 -18.60 18.95 17.50
C ASN A 19 -18.06 17.54 17.75
N TYR A 20 -17.81 16.75 16.70
CA TYR A 20 -17.30 15.39 16.83
C TYR A 20 -15.79 15.35 16.65
N LYS A 21 -15.08 15.24 17.76
CA LYS A 21 -13.62 15.07 17.78
C LYS A 21 -13.26 13.70 18.31
N ARG A 22 -12.37 13.02 17.63
CA ARG A 22 -11.89 11.69 18.03
C ARG A 22 -10.42 11.50 17.69
N LEU A 23 -9.71 10.82 18.59
CA LEU A 23 -8.33 10.42 18.41
C LEU A 23 -8.23 8.90 18.52
N LYS A 24 -7.44 8.30 17.62
CA LYS A 24 -7.00 6.89 17.67
C LYS A 24 -5.50 6.84 17.55
N TYR A 25 -4.87 6.10 18.43
CA TYR A 25 -3.44 5.89 18.49
C TYR A 25 -3.11 4.42 18.24
N ILE A 26 -2.14 4.16 17.38
CA ILE A 26 -1.61 2.83 17.07
C ILE A 26 -0.09 2.94 17.13
N ARG A 27 0.56 2.00 17.79
CA ARG A 27 2.02 1.91 17.89
C ARG A 27 2.49 0.51 17.52
N TYR A 28 3.61 0.45 16.83
CA TYR A 28 4.36 -0.76 16.57
C TYR A 28 5.85 -0.46 16.73
N ALA A 29 6.47 -1.01 17.78
CA ALA A 29 7.84 -0.68 18.18
C ALA A 29 8.06 0.85 18.30
N ASP A 30 8.92 1.42 17.48
CA ASP A 30 9.23 2.85 17.46
C ASP A 30 8.29 3.65 16.55
N ASP A 31 7.59 2.98 15.64
CA ASP A 31 6.65 3.61 14.73
C ASP A 31 5.28 3.82 15.38
N PHE A 32 4.67 4.97 15.15
CA PHE A 32 3.31 5.25 15.59
C PHE A 32 2.49 5.97 14.52
N LEU A 33 1.18 5.78 14.58
CA LEU A 33 0.19 6.46 13.75
C LEU A 33 -0.92 7.02 14.63
N ILE A 34 -1.23 8.30 14.47
CA ILE A 34 -2.31 8.98 15.18
C ILE A 34 -3.37 9.42 14.16
N GLY A 35 -4.54 8.79 14.22
CA GLY A 35 -5.70 9.20 13.43
C GLY A 35 -6.52 10.22 14.21
N VAL A 36 -6.75 11.38 13.62
CA VAL A 36 -7.51 12.48 14.25
C VAL A 36 -8.73 12.82 13.39
N ILE A 37 -9.89 12.84 14.02
CA ILE A 37 -11.08 13.51 13.48
C ILE A 37 -11.13 14.88 14.11
N GLY A 38 -10.85 15.92 13.32
CA GLY A 38 -10.74 17.31 13.78
C GLY A 38 -10.13 18.21 12.73
N SER A 39 -9.85 19.45 13.10
CA SER A 39 -9.22 20.44 12.24
C SER A 39 -7.69 20.22 12.13
N LYS A 40 -7.05 20.84 11.13
CA LYS A 40 -5.59 20.89 11.03
C LYS A 40 -4.93 21.55 12.24
N ALA A 41 -5.60 22.57 12.81
CA ALA A 41 -5.14 23.24 14.03
C ALA A 41 -5.15 22.29 15.25
N ASP A 42 -6.18 21.46 15.39
CA ASP A 42 -6.22 20.43 16.43
C ASP A 42 -5.05 19.44 16.29
N CYS A 43 -4.73 19.01 15.07
CA CYS A 43 -3.59 18.13 14.80
C CYS A 43 -2.26 18.79 15.14
N ALA A 44 -2.08 20.07 14.81
CA ALA A 44 -0.86 20.82 15.14
C ALA A 44 -0.66 20.92 16.66
N LYS A 45 -1.70 21.30 17.40
CA LYS A 45 -1.68 21.36 18.87
C LYS A 45 -1.40 19.99 19.50
N MET A 46 -1.97 18.93 18.94
CA MET A 46 -1.68 17.55 19.40
C MET A 46 -0.22 17.17 19.16
N LYS A 47 0.34 17.49 17.99
CA LYS A 47 1.75 17.22 17.67
C LYS A 47 2.66 17.93 18.67
N GLU A 48 2.40 19.20 18.95
CA GLU A 48 3.17 19.98 19.93
C GLU A 48 3.10 19.36 21.32
N ASN A 49 1.91 19.10 21.84
CA ASN A 49 1.72 18.46 23.16
C ASN A 49 2.41 17.09 23.25
N PHE A 50 2.36 16.31 22.16
CA PHE A 50 3.01 15.01 22.10
C PHE A 50 4.53 15.14 22.09
N THR A 51 5.08 16.12 21.37
CA THR A 51 6.53 16.42 21.37
C THR A 51 7.01 16.80 22.77
N ILE A 52 6.28 17.68 23.47
CA ILE A 52 6.58 18.09 24.85
C ILE A 52 6.55 16.87 25.79
N PHE A 53 5.50 16.04 25.67
CA PHE A 53 5.38 14.83 26.50
C PHE A 53 6.54 13.85 26.27
N MET A 54 6.92 13.59 25.03
CA MET A 54 8.01 12.69 24.68
C MET A 54 9.34 13.19 25.26
N ARG A 55 9.62 14.49 25.13
CA ARG A 55 10.85 15.11 25.65
C ARG A 55 10.86 15.13 27.18
N ASP A 56 9.79 15.60 27.81
CA ASP A 56 9.81 15.91 29.25
C ASP A 56 9.60 14.66 30.12
N LYS A 57 8.71 13.75 29.70
CA LYS A 57 8.37 12.53 30.44
C LYS A 57 9.20 11.31 30.05
N LEU A 58 9.46 11.14 28.75
CA LEU A 58 10.15 9.94 28.25
C LEU A 58 11.62 10.19 27.90
N LYS A 59 12.07 11.45 27.90
CA LYS A 59 13.44 11.85 27.50
C LYS A 59 13.80 11.37 26.09
N LEU A 60 12.81 11.36 25.19
CA LEU A 60 12.93 10.97 23.80
C LEU A 60 12.68 12.16 22.90
N GLU A 61 13.47 12.28 21.83
CA GLU A 61 13.28 13.29 20.81
C GLU A 61 12.50 12.73 19.62
N LEU A 62 11.50 13.48 19.16
CA LEU A 62 10.77 13.14 17.94
C LEU A 62 11.52 13.69 16.72
N SER A 63 11.67 12.84 15.71
CA SER A 63 12.16 13.29 14.41
C SER A 63 11.09 14.15 13.73
N GLU A 64 11.36 15.44 13.57
CA GLU A 64 10.44 16.39 12.90
C GLU A 64 10.21 16.02 11.44
N GLU A 65 11.24 15.55 10.75
CA GLU A 65 11.18 15.12 9.34
C GLU A 65 10.26 13.91 9.13
N LYS A 66 10.17 13.02 10.11
CA LYS A 66 9.35 11.81 10.04
C LYS A 66 7.95 11.99 10.62
N THR A 67 7.77 12.97 11.52
CA THR A 67 6.49 13.21 12.19
C THR A 67 5.69 14.26 11.41
N LEU A 68 4.97 13.79 10.40
CA LEU A 68 4.22 14.64 9.47
C LEU A 68 2.72 14.65 9.83
N ILE A 69 2.08 15.80 9.57
CA ILE A 69 0.61 15.92 9.60
C ILE A 69 0.12 15.77 8.15
N THR A 70 -0.54 14.66 7.86
CA THR A 70 -1.03 14.34 6.53
C THR A 70 -2.55 14.39 6.51
N ASN A 71 -3.15 14.97 5.45
CA ASN A 71 -4.58 14.91 5.27
C ASN A 71 -4.99 13.43 5.07
N ALA A 72 -6.06 13.01 5.71
CA ALA A 72 -6.53 11.63 5.63
C ALA A 72 -6.92 11.16 4.21
N GLN A 73 -7.15 12.08 3.26
CA GLN A 73 -7.38 11.76 1.85
C GLN A 73 -6.07 11.50 1.09
N ASP A 74 -4.98 12.14 1.53
CA ASP A 74 -3.64 11.84 1.08
C ASP A 74 -3.15 10.58 1.80
N SER A 75 -2.14 9.90 1.25
CA SER A 75 -1.66 8.69 1.88
C SER A 75 -0.58 8.97 2.93
N ALA A 76 -0.75 8.44 4.12
CA ALA A 76 0.27 8.36 5.15
C ALA A 76 0.99 7.01 5.09
N LYS A 77 2.30 7.00 5.21
CA LYS A 77 3.09 5.74 5.22
C LYS A 77 3.22 5.21 6.64
N PHE A 78 2.86 3.95 6.83
CA PHE A 78 3.03 3.25 8.11
C PHE A 78 3.27 1.76 7.87
N LEU A 79 4.34 1.21 8.43
CA LEU A 79 4.72 -0.21 8.29
C LEU A 79 4.73 -0.70 6.83
N GLY A 80 5.24 0.10 5.92
CA GLY A 80 5.31 -0.25 4.50
C GLY A 80 3.99 -0.15 3.72
N TYR A 81 2.88 0.17 4.40
CA TYR A 81 1.59 0.46 3.76
C TYR A 81 1.41 1.96 3.52
N GLU A 82 0.62 2.29 2.52
CA GLU A 82 0.00 3.60 2.37
C GLU A 82 -1.42 3.55 2.92
N ILE A 83 -1.69 4.40 3.91
CA ILE A 83 -2.97 4.45 4.62
C ILE A 83 -3.67 5.75 4.25
N SER A 84 -4.88 5.62 3.73
CA SER A 84 -5.75 6.77 3.43
C SER A 84 -7.18 6.50 3.85
N VAL A 85 -7.98 7.56 3.91
CA VAL A 85 -9.41 7.46 4.22
C VAL A 85 -10.20 7.86 2.98
N ARG A 86 -11.02 6.93 2.50
CA ARG A 86 -11.87 7.17 1.34
C ARG A 86 -12.93 8.21 1.66
N LYS A 87 -12.92 9.30 0.89
CA LYS A 87 -14.02 10.26 0.83
C LYS A 87 -14.62 10.19 -0.57
N SER A 88 -15.87 9.82 -0.67
CA SER A 88 -16.59 9.76 -1.95
C SER A 88 -18.00 10.23 -1.74
N GLU A 89 -18.39 11.25 -2.49
CA GLU A 89 -19.76 11.75 -2.56
C GLU A 89 -20.53 11.14 -3.75
N ALA A 90 -19.84 10.36 -4.60
CA ALA A 90 -20.45 9.75 -5.76
C ALA A 90 -21.39 8.62 -5.36
N MET A 91 -22.66 8.77 -5.70
CA MET A 91 -23.66 7.73 -5.56
C MET A 91 -23.46 6.67 -6.65
N LYS A 92 -23.41 5.40 -6.24
CA LYS A 92 -23.32 4.26 -7.17
C LYS A 92 -24.62 3.47 -7.14
N ARG A 93 -25.01 2.92 -8.27
CA ARG A 93 -26.06 1.91 -8.34
C ARG A 93 -25.48 0.52 -8.10
N ASN A 94 -26.20 -0.33 -7.36
CA ASN A 94 -25.84 -1.75 -7.23
C ASN A 94 -26.22 -2.52 -8.50
N LYS A 95 -25.91 -3.81 -8.53
CA LYS A 95 -26.23 -4.70 -9.66
C LYS A 95 -27.76 -4.79 -9.96
N LEU A 96 -28.61 -4.43 -9.00
CA LEU A 96 -30.07 -4.40 -9.11
C LEU A 96 -30.58 -2.99 -9.48
N GLY A 97 -29.70 -2.04 -9.84
CA GLY A 97 -30.07 -0.70 -10.22
C GLY A 97 -30.42 0.24 -9.04
N TRP A 98 -30.34 -0.23 -7.80
CA TRP A 98 -30.70 0.56 -6.61
C TRP A 98 -29.57 1.51 -6.21
N LEU A 99 -29.94 2.76 -5.86
CA LEU A 99 -28.97 3.73 -5.37
C LEU A 99 -28.39 3.28 -4.04
N LYS A 100 -27.05 3.16 -3.98
CA LYS A 100 -26.30 3.02 -2.74
C LYS A 100 -25.83 4.38 -2.25
N ARG A 101 -25.93 4.59 -0.94
CA ARG A 101 -25.30 5.75 -0.29
C ARG A 101 -23.78 5.73 -0.55
N PRO A 102 -23.15 6.90 -0.75
CA PRO A 102 -21.71 6.99 -0.81
C PRO A 102 -21.12 6.52 0.52
N PHE A 103 -20.12 5.65 0.44
CA PHE A 103 -19.43 5.15 1.62
C PHE A 103 -18.16 5.99 1.84
N SER A 104 -18.25 6.97 2.74
CA SER A 104 -17.14 7.78 3.22
C SER A 104 -16.61 7.22 4.55
N GLY A 105 -15.34 7.47 4.84
CA GLY A 105 -14.73 7.08 6.11
C GLY A 105 -14.13 5.68 6.14
N ARG A 106 -14.13 4.92 5.02
CA ARG A 106 -13.41 3.65 4.95
C ARG A 106 -11.90 3.91 4.92
N ILE A 107 -11.18 3.26 5.83
CA ILE A 107 -9.73 3.20 5.79
C ILE A 107 -9.32 2.28 4.64
N ILE A 108 -8.38 2.75 3.82
CA ILE A 108 -7.78 2.02 2.71
C ILE A 108 -6.34 1.76 3.08
N LEU A 109 -5.94 0.50 3.02
CA LEU A 109 -4.55 0.06 3.15
C LEU A 109 -4.05 -0.33 1.77
N ALA A 110 -3.02 0.34 1.28
CA ALA A 110 -2.48 0.05 -0.05
C ALA A 110 -1.00 -0.39 0.04
N LEU A 111 -0.65 -1.37 -0.80
CA LEU A 111 0.74 -1.69 -1.12
C LEU A 111 1.24 -0.64 -2.13
N PRO A 112 2.26 0.17 -1.78
CA PRO A 112 2.81 1.16 -2.71
C PRO A 112 3.46 0.48 -3.92
N ILE A 113 3.13 0.92 -5.13
CA ILE A 113 3.75 0.39 -6.36
C ILE A 113 5.25 0.66 -6.38
N ALA A 114 5.69 1.79 -5.84
CA ALA A 114 7.10 2.12 -5.70
C ALA A 114 7.86 1.10 -4.80
N SER A 115 7.21 0.58 -3.75
CA SER A 115 7.79 -0.48 -2.90
C SER A 115 7.93 -1.80 -3.65
N VAL A 116 6.96 -2.15 -4.51
CA VAL A 116 7.04 -3.31 -5.41
C VAL A 116 8.21 -3.17 -6.38
N GLN A 117 8.32 -2.02 -7.02
CA GLN A 117 9.39 -1.69 -7.95
C GLN A 117 10.76 -1.79 -7.27
N LYS A 118 10.91 -1.12 -6.13
CA LYS A 118 12.15 -1.14 -5.33
C LYS A 118 12.53 -2.58 -4.98
N LYS A 119 11.58 -3.40 -4.51
CA LYS A 119 11.83 -4.80 -4.14
C LYS A 119 12.28 -5.64 -5.33
N LEU A 120 11.68 -5.47 -6.51
CA LEU A 120 12.08 -6.20 -7.73
C LEU A 120 13.49 -5.82 -8.20
N LEU A 121 13.87 -4.54 -8.07
CA LEU A 121 15.22 -4.05 -8.37
C LEU A 121 16.25 -4.61 -7.37
N GLU A 122 15.96 -4.59 -6.07
CA GLU A 122 16.81 -5.19 -5.02
C GLU A 122 17.05 -6.68 -5.27
N LEU A 123 16.00 -7.41 -5.66
CA LEU A 123 16.09 -8.83 -6.01
C LEU A 123 16.81 -9.08 -7.34
N LYS A 124 17.17 -8.04 -8.09
CA LYS A 124 17.73 -8.13 -9.44
C LYS A 124 16.87 -8.96 -10.40
N ALA A 125 15.56 -8.96 -10.17
CA ALA A 125 14.58 -9.67 -10.99
C ALA A 125 14.02 -8.80 -12.11
N MET A 126 14.32 -7.50 -12.12
CA MET A 126 13.75 -6.50 -13.02
C MET A 126 14.79 -5.43 -13.36
N GLU A 127 14.65 -4.84 -14.53
CA GLU A 127 15.23 -3.55 -14.89
C GLU A 127 14.15 -2.61 -15.45
N LEU A 128 14.43 -1.32 -15.38
CA LEU A 128 13.57 -0.29 -15.99
C LEU A 128 14.09 0.03 -17.39
N ARG A 129 13.21 -0.06 -18.36
CA ARG A 129 13.50 0.33 -19.75
C ARG A 129 12.56 1.46 -20.19
N VAL A 130 13.10 2.41 -20.91
CA VAL A 130 12.27 3.45 -21.53
C VAL A 130 12.06 3.07 -23.01
N ILE A 131 10.82 2.79 -23.38
CA ILE A 131 10.42 2.47 -24.76
C ILE A 131 9.34 3.46 -25.15
N ASN A 132 9.57 4.20 -26.25
CA ASN A 132 8.66 5.23 -26.73
C ASN A 132 8.27 6.27 -25.64
N GLY A 133 9.24 6.69 -24.82
CA GLY A 133 9.03 7.66 -23.75
C GLY A 133 8.27 7.11 -22.52
N LYS A 134 7.93 5.81 -22.48
CA LYS A 134 7.24 5.17 -21.35
C LYS A 134 8.19 4.24 -20.61
N GLU A 135 8.18 4.31 -19.28
CA GLU A 135 8.90 3.39 -18.42
C GLU A 135 8.20 2.03 -18.41
N ILE A 136 8.94 0.99 -18.76
CA ILE A 136 8.46 -0.38 -18.81
C ILE A 136 9.30 -1.24 -17.86
N TRP A 137 8.64 -2.06 -17.06
CA TRP A 137 9.26 -3.04 -16.19
C TRP A 137 9.61 -4.29 -16.98
N TYR A 138 10.90 -4.56 -17.10
CA TYR A 138 11.42 -5.69 -17.86
C TYR A 138 12.02 -6.73 -16.94
N ALA A 139 11.47 -7.96 -16.97
CA ALA A 139 11.97 -9.06 -16.16
C ALA A 139 13.37 -9.49 -16.58
N MET A 140 14.28 -9.67 -15.62
CA MET A 140 15.67 -10.05 -15.82
C MET A 140 15.98 -11.41 -15.22
N PRO A 141 16.89 -12.23 -15.83
CA PRO A 141 17.36 -13.45 -15.21
C PRO A 141 18.27 -13.10 -14.02
N ARG A 142 18.13 -13.83 -12.92
CA ARG A 142 18.98 -13.69 -11.73
C ARG A 142 20.22 -14.59 -11.90
N ASN A 143 21.23 -14.06 -12.58
CA ASN A 143 22.42 -14.82 -13.01
C ASN A 143 23.14 -15.54 -11.87
N TYR A 144 23.14 -14.95 -10.66
CA TYR A 144 23.79 -15.56 -9.50
C TYR A 144 23.12 -16.85 -9.02
N LEU A 145 21.85 -17.08 -9.40
CA LEU A 145 21.13 -18.32 -9.07
C LEU A 145 21.35 -19.45 -10.07
N THR A 146 21.95 -19.19 -11.23
CA THR A 146 22.15 -20.24 -12.25
C THR A 146 23.07 -21.38 -11.80
N LYS A 147 23.87 -21.15 -10.76
CA LYS A 147 24.73 -22.17 -10.14
C LYS A 147 23.98 -23.15 -9.24
N GLU A 148 22.83 -22.71 -8.69
CA GLU A 148 21.99 -23.52 -7.81
C GLU A 148 21.21 -24.56 -8.62
N ASP A 149 20.73 -25.62 -7.96
CA ASP A 149 19.85 -26.61 -8.59
C ASP A 149 18.47 -26.02 -8.90
N PRO A 150 17.72 -26.57 -9.89
CA PRO A 150 16.44 -26.01 -10.29
C PRO A 150 15.39 -25.99 -9.17
N ALA A 151 15.40 -26.96 -8.25
CA ALA A 151 14.44 -27.01 -7.14
C ALA A 151 14.72 -25.88 -6.13
N THR A 152 16.00 -25.64 -5.82
CA THR A 152 16.42 -24.52 -4.96
C THR A 152 16.07 -23.17 -5.59
N ILE A 153 16.26 -23.00 -6.90
CA ILE A 153 15.85 -21.78 -7.61
C ILE A 153 14.33 -21.60 -7.47
N CYS A 154 13.54 -22.64 -7.74
CA CYS A 154 12.09 -22.60 -7.63
C CYS A 154 11.63 -22.25 -6.20
N ALA A 155 12.20 -22.91 -5.20
CA ALA A 155 11.88 -22.66 -3.79
C ALA A 155 12.15 -21.20 -3.40
N ARG A 156 13.26 -20.61 -3.85
CA ARG A 156 13.63 -19.22 -3.57
C ARG A 156 12.64 -18.24 -4.16
N TYR A 157 12.29 -18.37 -5.43
CA TYR A 157 11.27 -17.51 -6.07
C TYR A 157 9.90 -17.64 -5.39
N THR A 158 9.49 -18.87 -5.08
CA THR A 158 8.23 -19.16 -4.40
C THR A 158 8.17 -18.50 -3.01
N THR A 159 9.26 -18.62 -2.24
CA THR A 159 9.36 -18.03 -0.90
C THR A 159 9.27 -16.50 -0.95
N GLU A 160 9.96 -15.87 -1.90
CA GLU A 160 9.95 -14.41 -2.05
C GLU A 160 8.57 -13.89 -2.50
N ILE A 161 7.90 -14.58 -3.43
CA ILE A 161 6.53 -14.26 -3.87
C ILE A 161 5.55 -14.42 -2.69
N ARG A 162 5.61 -15.56 -2.01
CA ARG A 162 4.75 -15.86 -0.86
C ARG A 162 4.96 -14.86 0.27
N GLY A 163 6.21 -14.49 0.54
CA GLY A 163 6.57 -13.51 1.57
C GLY A 163 5.90 -12.16 1.34
N LEU A 164 5.96 -11.63 0.10
CA LEU A 164 5.29 -10.38 -0.23
C LEU A 164 3.76 -10.49 -0.08
N TYR A 165 3.15 -11.54 -0.62
CA TYR A 165 1.71 -11.75 -0.52
C TYR A 165 1.25 -11.92 0.93
N GLN A 166 1.99 -12.64 1.77
CA GLN A 166 1.64 -12.82 3.18
C GLN A 166 1.75 -11.52 3.97
N TYR A 167 2.79 -10.73 3.72
CA TYR A 167 2.97 -9.45 4.39
C TYR A 167 1.85 -8.46 4.02
N TYR A 168 1.53 -8.33 2.73
CA TYR A 168 0.54 -7.38 2.23
C TYR A 168 -0.86 -7.95 2.01
N ARG A 169 -1.17 -9.12 2.60
CA ARG A 169 -2.45 -9.81 2.39
C ARG A 169 -3.69 -8.99 2.74
N ILE A 170 -3.55 -8.03 3.64
CA ILE A 170 -4.64 -7.14 4.07
C ILE A 170 -4.75 -5.85 3.23
N ALA A 171 -3.84 -5.64 2.27
CA ALA A 171 -3.90 -4.48 1.40
C ALA A 171 -5.09 -4.58 0.43
N ASP A 172 -5.85 -3.48 0.30
CA ASP A 172 -7.01 -3.41 -0.61
C ASP A 172 -6.62 -3.60 -2.08
N ASN A 173 -5.39 -3.27 -2.46
CA ASN A 173 -4.87 -3.37 -3.83
C ASN A 173 -3.93 -4.55 -4.06
N ILE A 174 -3.88 -5.53 -3.15
CA ILE A 174 -2.94 -6.67 -3.26
C ILE A 174 -3.12 -7.44 -4.57
N SER A 175 -4.36 -7.59 -5.05
CA SER A 175 -4.63 -8.27 -6.32
C SER A 175 -3.92 -7.58 -7.49
N TYR A 176 -3.90 -6.25 -7.53
CA TYR A 176 -3.25 -5.48 -8.59
C TYR A 176 -1.73 -5.40 -8.39
N ALA A 177 -1.28 -4.91 -7.25
CA ALA A 177 0.13 -4.68 -6.96
C ALA A 177 0.92 -6.00 -6.85
N GLY A 178 0.33 -7.00 -6.18
CA GLY A 178 0.89 -8.34 -6.06
C GLY A 178 0.95 -9.07 -7.40
N SER A 179 -0.06 -8.92 -8.27
CA SER A 179 -0.04 -9.51 -9.62
C SER A 179 1.11 -8.95 -10.47
N LYS A 180 1.39 -7.63 -10.38
CA LYS A 180 2.56 -7.04 -11.04
C LYS A 180 3.87 -7.66 -10.55
N PHE A 181 4.01 -7.81 -9.22
CA PHE A 181 5.18 -8.45 -8.64
C PHE A 181 5.32 -9.90 -9.11
N GLY A 182 4.24 -10.69 -8.98
CA GLY A 182 4.22 -12.10 -9.36
C GLY A 182 4.50 -12.31 -10.85
N TYR A 183 3.99 -11.42 -11.72
CA TYR A 183 4.24 -11.46 -13.15
C TYR A 183 5.74 -11.31 -13.46
N ILE A 184 6.38 -10.25 -12.94
CA ILE A 184 7.81 -10.02 -13.16
C ILE A 184 8.66 -11.16 -12.58
N MET A 185 8.34 -11.61 -11.37
CA MET A 185 9.05 -12.73 -10.72
C MET A 185 8.94 -14.03 -11.51
N ARG A 186 7.75 -14.34 -12.04
CA ARG A 186 7.54 -15.53 -12.89
C ARG A 186 8.39 -15.47 -14.15
N TYR A 187 8.38 -14.35 -14.87
CA TYR A 187 9.20 -14.21 -16.07
C TYR A 187 10.70 -14.19 -15.75
N SER A 188 11.11 -13.57 -14.64
CA SER A 188 12.49 -13.63 -14.16
C SER A 188 12.92 -15.07 -13.86
N PHE A 189 12.06 -15.87 -13.22
CA PHE A 189 12.29 -17.29 -12.95
C PHE A 189 12.49 -18.08 -14.25
N CYS A 190 11.56 -17.96 -15.21
CA CYS A 190 11.66 -18.64 -16.49
C CYS A 190 12.95 -18.26 -17.24
N LYS A 191 13.33 -16.99 -17.24
CA LYS A 191 14.59 -16.53 -17.85
C LYS A 191 15.83 -17.07 -17.12
N THR A 192 15.77 -17.20 -15.80
CA THR A 192 16.88 -17.77 -14.99
C THR A 192 17.06 -19.27 -15.30
N LEU A 193 15.96 -20.02 -15.37
CA LEU A 193 16.01 -21.44 -15.76
C LEU A 193 16.45 -21.62 -17.21
N ALA A 194 15.90 -20.84 -18.14
CA ALA A 194 16.30 -20.89 -19.55
C ALA A 194 17.82 -20.70 -19.72
N LYS A 195 18.38 -19.73 -18.99
CA LYS A 195 19.83 -19.50 -18.98
C LYS A 195 20.60 -20.65 -18.37
N LYS A 196 20.13 -21.25 -17.27
CA LYS A 196 20.76 -22.42 -16.64
C LYS A 196 20.76 -23.63 -17.58
N LEU A 197 19.65 -23.87 -18.27
CA LEU A 197 19.46 -25.03 -19.16
C LEU A 197 19.93 -24.80 -20.59
N ASN A 198 20.59 -23.68 -20.88
CA ASN A 198 20.96 -23.26 -22.24
C ASN A 198 19.80 -23.38 -23.24
N SER A 199 18.61 -22.97 -22.83
CA SER A 199 17.37 -23.07 -23.58
C SER A 199 16.73 -21.71 -23.80
N SER A 200 15.68 -21.64 -24.63
CA SER A 200 14.89 -20.43 -24.76
C SER A 200 13.82 -20.32 -23.67
N THR A 201 13.47 -19.09 -23.29
CA THR A 201 12.42 -18.84 -22.29
C THR A 201 11.06 -19.44 -22.72
N ALA A 202 10.77 -19.45 -24.04
CA ALA A 202 9.55 -20.04 -24.56
C ALA A 202 9.45 -21.57 -24.37
N LYS A 203 10.58 -22.27 -24.26
CA LYS A 203 10.58 -23.74 -23.99
C LYS A 203 10.47 -24.06 -22.51
N VAL A 204 10.67 -23.09 -21.64
CA VAL A 204 10.62 -23.25 -20.18
C VAL A 204 9.24 -22.85 -19.60
N ILE A 205 8.47 -22.02 -20.33
CA ILE A 205 7.10 -21.63 -20.00
C ILE A 205 6.13 -22.75 -20.36
#